data_994faeb125ac69b4eca608d7e301cc5a
#
_entry.id   994faeb125ac69b4eca608d7e301cc5a
#
_cell.length_a   1.000
_cell.length_b   1.000
_cell.length_c   1.000
_cell.angle_alpha   90.00
_cell.angle_beta   90.00
_cell.angle_gamma   90.00
#
_symmetry.space_group_name_H-M   'P 1'
#
loop_
_entity.id
_entity.type
_entity.pdbx_description
1 polymer ?
#
loop_
_entity_poly.entity_id
_entity_poly.type
_entity_poly.pdbx_seq_one_letter_code
_entity_poly.pdbx_strand_id
1 'polypeptide(L)'
;MERELKFLLDHAHIPALPNGYQVAEAQPTLHLLDEYLDYRGQILAAGWRLRRRRSDSDTLRYTLKSERTAGTSGPLSERIEIERAPERNEELPSEIVATLAKAGVDKAHVLDRLQPYLTLRQERQPVALSNTDGELALLSVDEVRAGAPIPEGEHRWTELEIEFLATVSLEARDRAASELTAWFATQPGVTVGGESKVDRAARLLSISL
;
A
#
# COMPACT_ATOMS: atom_id res chain seq x y z
N MET A 1 -5.14 3.40 12.31
CA MET A 1 -5.30 2.08 11.65
C MET A 1 -5.72 2.36 10.23
N GLU A 2 -4.92 1.92 9.26
CA GLU A 2 -5.22 1.97 7.83
C GLU A 2 -6.30 0.92 7.50
N ARG A 3 -7.25 1.29 6.65
CA ARG A 3 -8.29 0.39 6.16
C ARG A 3 -8.51 0.62 4.67
N GLU A 4 -8.27 -0.41 3.87
CA GLU A 4 -8.28 -0.32 2.42
C GLU A 4 -8.93 -1.53 1.76
N LEU A 5 -9.53 -1.32 0.56
CA LEU A 5 -9.94 -2.37 -0.35
C LEU A 5 -8.94 -2.45 -1.51
N LYS A 6 -8.72 -3.68 -2.01
CA LYS A 6 -7.83 -3.94 -3.15
C LYS A 6 -8.49 -4.82 -4.19
N PHE A 7 -8.31 -4.41 -5.45
CA PHE A 7 -8.74 -5.17 -6.62
C PHE A 7 -7.63 -5.17 -7.66
N LEU A 8 -7.54 -6.20 -8.45
CA LEU A 8 -6.70 -6.23 -9.64
C LEU A 8 -7.53 -5.82 -10.84
N LEU A 9 -6.92 -5.05 -11.72
CA LEU A 9 -7.52 -4.61 -12.97
C LEU A 9 -6.75 -5.18 -14.16
N ASP A 10 -7.44 -5.51 -15.23
CA ASP A 10 -6.85 -5.84 -16.52
C ASP A 10 -6.60 -4.58 -17.40
N HIS A 11 -6.98 -3.40 -16.91
CA HIS A 11 -6.86 -2.09 -17.57
C HIS A 11 -6.52 -0.98 -16.57
N ALA A 12 -5.93 0.12 -17.04
CA ALA A 12 -5.47 1.23 -16.21
C ALA A 12 -6.50 2.38 -16.14
N HIS A 13 -7.76 2.06 -15.85
CA HIS A 13 -8.80 3.06 -15.62
C HIS A 13 -9.76 2.63 -14.52
N ILE A 14 -10.41 3.60 -13.89
CA ILE A 14 -11.39 3.35 -12.83
C ILE A 14 -12.61 2.64 -13.45
N PRO A 15 -12.99 1.44 -12.99
CA PRO A 15 -14.20 0.79 -13.42
C PRO A 15 -15.45 1.62 -13.05
N ALA A 16 -16.59 1.33 -13.70
CA ALA A 16 -17.85 1.98 -13.34
C ALA A 16 -18.14 1.84 -11.84
N LEU A 17 -18.60 2.92 -11.22
CA LEU A 17 -18.97 2.93 -9.80
C LEU A 17 -20.46 2.55 -9.64
N PRO A 18 -20.84 2.00 -8.46
CA PRO A 18 -22.26 1.80 -8.16
C PRO A 18 -23.01 3.13 -8.01
N ASN A 19 -24.33 3.09 -8.16
CA ASN A 19 -25.17 4.26 -7.96
C ASN A 19 -24.95 4.85 -6.55
N GLY A 20 -24.89 6.17 -6.47
CA GLY A 20 -24.66 6.89 -5.22
C GLY A 20 -23.19 7.12 -4.89
N TYR A 21 -22.26 6.58 -5.67
CA TYR A 21 -20.83 6.86 -5.57
C TYR A 21 -20.34 7.69 -6.74
N GLN A 22 -19.40 8.59 -6.48
CA GLN A 22 -18.79 9.43 -7.50
C GLN A 22 -17.32 9.70 -7.16
N VAL A 23 -16.53 9.94 -8.20
CA VAL A 23 -15.15 10.40 -8.06
C VAL A 23 -15.04 11.87 -8.45
N ALA A 24 -14.16 12.60 -7.78
CA ALA A 24 -13.79 13.95 -8.15
C ALA A 24 -12.93 13.95 -9.42
N GLU A 25 -12.56 15.14 -9.89
CA GLU A 25 -11.57 15.28 -10.96
C GLU A 25 -10.27 14.60 -10.58
N ALA A 26 -9.68 13.89 -11.55
CA ALA A 26 -8.42 13.19 -11.33
C ALA A 26 -7.30 14.17 -10.98
N GLN A 27 -6.55 13.84 -9.94
CA GLN A 27 -5.33 14.57 -9.60
C GLN A 27 -4.19 14.19 -10.56
N PRO A 28 -3.12 14.98 -10.63
CA PRO A 28 -1.94 14.62 -11.43
C PRO A 28 -1.43 13.23 -11.04
N THR A 29 -0.99 12.48 -12.05
CA THR A 29 -0.35 11.19 -11.84
C THR A 29 0.92 11.37 -10.99
N LEU A 30 1.08 10.51 -10.00
CA LEU A 30 2.25 10.47 -9.13
C LEU A 30 3.16 9.32 -9.58
N HIS A 31 4.44 9.59 -9.79
CA HIS A 31 5.45 8.55 -9.99
C HIS A 31 6.12 8.25 -8.65
N LEU A 32 6.02 7.02 -8.22
CA LEU A 32 6.50 6.57 -6.92
C LEU A 32 7.57 5.49 -7.09
N LEU A 33 8.65 5.63 -6.33
CA LEU A 33 9.66 4.60 -6.16
C LEU A 33 9.61 4.09 -4.72
N ASP A 34 9.19 2.85 -4.54
CA ASP A 34 9.15 2.17 -3.25
C ASP A 34 10.30 1.18 -3.13
N GLU A 35 11.09 1.31 -2.10
CA GLU A 35 12.12 0.36 -1.72
C GLU A 35 11.73 -0.29 -0.39
N TYR A 36 11.58 -1.60 -0.38
CA TYR A 36 11.31 -2.37 0.83
C TYR A 36 12.64 -2.78 1.46
N LEU A 37 12.83 -2.35 2.70
CA LEU A 37 14.10 -2.42 3.42
C LEU A 37 14.05 -3.50 4.50
N ASP A 38 15.10 -4.32 4.57
CA ASP A 38 15.33 -5.27 5.64
C ASP A 38 16.82 -5.58 5.76
N TYR A 39 17.18 -6.27 6.80
CA TYR A 39 18.48 -6.91 6.93
C TYR A 39 18.28 -8.35 7.40
N ARG A 40 18.54 -9.31 6.51
CA ARG A 40 18.41 -10.76 6.76
C ARG A 40 17.02 -11.18 7.28
N GLY A 41 15.94 -10.53 6.83
CA GLY A 41 14.57 -10.86 7.21
C GLY A 41 14.20 -10.51 8.67
N GLN A 42 14.97 -9.68 9.36
CA GLN A 42 14.75 -9.40 10.79
C GLN A 42 13.52 -8.51 11.03
N ILE A 43 13.24 -7.56 10.15
CA ILE A 43 12.04 -6.72 10.24
C ILE A 43 10.80 -7.55 9.92
N LEU A 44 10.87 -8.37 8.88
CA LEU A 44 9.79 -9.31 8.51
C LEU A 44 9.52 -10.31 9.63
N ALA A 45 10.57 -10.92 10.23
CA ALA A 45 10.43 -11.84 11.34
C ALA A 45 9.80 -11.20 12.58
N ALA A 46 9.95 -9.88 12.75
CA ALA A 46 9.28 -9.09 13.80
C ALA A 46 7.84 -8.72 13.47
N GLY A 47 7.27 -9.18 12.34
CA GLY A 47 5.90 -8.90 11.91
C GLY A 47 5.70 -7.51 11.29
N TRP A 48 6.75 -6.93 10.75
CA TRP A 48 6.71 -5.60 10.16
C TRP A 48 7.29 -5.59 8.75
N ARG A 49 6.90 -4.55 7.98
CA ARG A 49 7.48 -4.20 6.68
C ARG A 49 7.85 -2.75 6.67
N LEU A 50 9.10 -2.45 6.35
CA LEU A 50 9.61 -1.10 6.24
C LEU A 50 9.77 -0.73 4.77
N ARG A 51 9.09 0.35 4.38
CA ARG A 51 9.16 0.92 3.03
C ARG A 51 9.79 2.31 3.09
N ARG A 52 10.68 2.57 2.16
CA ARG A 52 11.18 3.90 1.81
C ARG A 52 10.57 4.30 0.48
N ARG A 53 9.84 5.42 0.43
CA ARG A 53 9.18 5.95 -0.78
C ARG A 53 9.78 7.27 -1.18
N ARG A 54 10.05 7.41 -2.49
CA ARG A 54 10.33 8.69 -3.15
C ARG A 54 9.22 8.98 -4.15
N SER A 55 8.84 10.26 -4.27
CA SER A 55 7.89 10.76 -5.27
C SER A 55 8.60 11.74 -6.21
N ASP A 56 7.90 12.15 -7.28
CA ASP A 56 8.39 13.17 -8.23
C ASP A 56 8.82 14.49 -7.60
N SER A 57 8.23 14.83 -6.46
CA SER A 57 8.59 16.01 -5.68
C SER A 57 9.87 15.81 -4.84
N ASP A 58 10.61 14.73 -5.06
CA ASP A 58 11.78 14.29 -4.28
C ASP A 58 11.47 14.16 -2.77
N THR A 59 10.19 14.04 -2.42
CA THR A 59 9.77 13.86 -1.05
C THR A 59 10.08 12.43 -0.62
N LEU A 60 10.92 12.32 0.43
CA LEU A 60 11.26 11.05 1.04
C LEU A 60 10.32 10.75 2.21
N ARG A 61 9.70 9.56 2.19
CA ARG A 61 8.88 9.06 3.29
C ARG A 61 9.24 7.63 3.65
N TYR A 62 9.19 7.35 4.93
CA TYR A 62 9.27 5.99 5.46
C TYR A 62 7.92 5.55 5.98
N THR A 63 7.55 4.32 5.65
CA THR A 63 6.30 3.71 6.11
C THR A 63 6.62 2.38 6.78
N LEU A 64 6.18 2.22 8.02
CA LEU A 64 6.24 0.96 8.74
C LEU A 64 4.83 0.38 8.82
N LYS A 65 4.61 -0.79 8.22
CA LYS A 65 3.31 -1.48 8.22
C LYS A 65 3.42 -2.78 9.00
N SER A 66 2.46 -3.03 9.90
CA SER A 66 2.34 -4.36 10.53
C SER A 66 1.86 -5.40 9.52
N GLU A 67 1.99 -6.67 9.85
CA GLU A 67 1.22 -7.70 9.17
C GLU A 67 -0.28 -7.43 9.26
N ARG A 68 -1.04 -8.04 8.37
CA ARG A 68 -2.50 -7.93 8.34
C ARG A 68 -3.08 -8.39 9.67
N THR A 69 -4.08 -7.68 10.17
CA THR A 69 -4.83 -8.13 11.34
C THR A 69 -5.52 -9.46 11.03
N ALA A 70 -5.32 -10.45 11.88
CA ALA A 70 -5.95 -11.75 11.74
C ALA A 70 -7.48 -11.61 11.68
N GLY A 71 -8.12 -12.31 10.75
CA GLY A 71 -9.58 -12.28 10.56
C GLY A 71 -10.08 -11.39 9.42
N THR A 72 -9.23 -10.52 8.83
CA THR A 72 -9.59 -9.84 7.60
C THR A 72 -9.34 -10.76 6.41
N SER A 73 -10.40 -11.10 5.68
CA SER A 73 -10.35 -11.92 4.47
C SER A 73 -10.83 -11.14 3.24
N GLY A 74 -10.48 -11.60 2.05
CA GLY A 74 -10.89 -10.95 0.80
C GLY A 74 -10.14 -9.63 0.55
N PRO A 75 -10.79 -8.64 -0.12
CA PRO A 75 -10.14 -7.41 -0.55
C PRO A 75 -9.86 -6.42 0.59
N LEU A 76 -10.59 -6.54 1.71
CA LEU A 76 -10.43 -5.63 2.85
C LEU A 76 -9.15 -5.96 3.62
N SER A 77 -8.32 -4.95 3.86
CA SER A 77 -7.10 -5.02 4.65
C SER A 77 -7.13 -4.02 5.79
N GLU A 78 -6.79 -4.47 6.98
CA GLU A 78 -6.59 -3.62 8.16
C GLU A 78 -5.22 -3.88 8.77
N ARG A 79 -4.47 -2.80 9.06
CA ARG A 79 -3.15 -2.90 9.69
C ARG A 79 -2.74 -1.60 10.37
N ILE A 80 -1.76 -1.70 11.27
CA ILE A 80 -1.10 -0.53 11.82
C ILE A 80 -0.17 0.03 10.74
N GLU A 81 -0.26 1.33 10.51
CA GLU A 81 0.64 2.06 9.64
C GLU A 81 1.21 3.28 10.37
N ILE A 82 2.52 3.47 10.25
CA ILE A 82 3.25 4.65 10.71
C ILE A 82 3.99 5.20 9.51
N GLU A 83 3.55 6.36 9.00
CA GLU A 83 4.24 7.05 7.91
C GLU A 83 4.87 8.34 8.42
N ARG A 84 6.16 8.54 8.14
CA ARG A 84 6.92 9.73 8.54
C ARG A 84 7.92 10.14 7.45
N ALA A 85 8.11 11.46 7.32
CA ALA A 85 9.29 11.99 6.67
C ALA A 85 10.46 11.98 7.68
N PRO A 86 11.70 11.72 7.25
CA PRO A 86 12.86 11.85 8.12
C PRO A 86 13.07 13.33 8.49
N GLU A 87 13.48 13.61 9.72
CA GLU A 87 13.93 14.93 10.10
C GLU A 87 15.33 15.21 9.52
N ARG A 88 15.75 16.47 9.60
CA ARG A 88 17.08 16.87 9.11
C ARG A 88 18.17 16.08 9.85
N ASN A 89 18.98 15.32 9.10
CA ASN A 89 20.04 14.43 9.59
C ASN A 89 19.58 13.11 10.21
N GLU A 90 18.31 12.72 10.09
CA GLU A 90 17.86 11.36 10.43
C GLU A 90 17.98 10.45 9.20
N GLU A 91 18.60 9.30 9.37
CA GLU A 91 18.61 8.25 8.34
C GLU A 91 17.27 7.49 8.32
N LEU A 92 16.63 7.35 9.50
CA LEU A 92 15.34 6.69 9.68
C LEU A 92 14.56 7.42 10.78
N PRO A 93 13.26 7.73 10.59
CA PRO A 93 12.44 8.44 11.58
C PRO A 93 12.44 7.78 12.96
N SER A 94 12.64 8.57 13.99
CA SER A 94 12.80 8.12 15.39
C SER A 94 11.61 7.28 15.89
N GLU A 95 10.37 7.60 15.48
CA GLU A 95 9.18 6.82 15.84
C GLU A 95 9.20 5.41 15.24
N ILE A 96 9.68 5.27 14.00
CA ILE A 96 9.87 3.97 13.34
C ILE A 96 10.92 3.16 14.08
N VAL A 97 12.07 3.79 14.40
CA VAL A 97 13.14 3.17 15.17
C VAL A 97 12.61 2.67 16.52
N ALA A 98 11.87 3.52 17.26
CA ALA A 98 11.32 3.16 18.56
C ALA A 98 10.29 2.00 18.48
N THR A 99 9.49 1.97 17.41
CA THR A 99 8.51 0.90 17.21
C THR A 99 9.19 -0.42 16.89
N LEU A 100 10.19 -0.43 16.01
CA LEU A 100 10.97 -1.62 15.68
C LEU A 100 11.76 -2.13 16.89
N ALA A 101 12.34 -1.22 17.69
CA ALA A 101 13.04 -1.61 18.92
C ALA A 101 12.10 -2.30 19.92
N LYS A 102 10.86 -1.82 20.09
CA LYS A 102 9.83 -2.48 20.92
C LYS A 102 9.45 -3.87 20.39
N ALA A 103 9.57 -4.08 19.09
CA ALA A 103 9.34 -5.38 18.45
C ALA A 103 10.60 -6.30 18.50
N GLY A 104 11.67 -5.88 19.19
CA GLY A 104 12.88 -6.67 19.34
C GLY A 104 13.91 -6.53 18.23
N VAL A 105 13.72 -5.58 17.30
CA VAL A 105 14.69 -5.33 16.23
C VAL A 105 15.85 -4.47 16.76
N ASP A 106 17.06 -5.04 16.75
CA ASP A 106 18.26 -4.35 17.23
C ASP A 106 18.73 -3.26 16.28
N LYS A 107 18.93 -2.03 16.79
CA LYS A 107 19.33 -0.89 15.97
C LYS A 107 20.70 -1.13 15.32
N ALA A 108 21.72 -1.42 16.08
CA ALA A 108 23.10 -1.51 15.58
C ALA A 108 23.30 -2.71 14.64
N HIS A 109 22.58 -3.81 14.87
CA HIS A 109 22.72 -5.02 14.08
C HIS A 109 21.81 -5.05 12.83
N VAL A 110 20.69 -4.34 12.84
CA VAL A 110 19.68 -4.37 11.77
C VAL A 110 19.52 -3.01 11.11
N LEU A 111 19.16 -1.97 11.88
CA LEU A 111 18.75 -0.69 11.28
C LEU A 111 19.92 0.05 10.61
N ASP A 112 21.13 -0.08 11.13
CA ASP A 112 22.34 0.50 10.53
C ASP A 112 22.84 -0.28 9.28
N ARG A 113 22.16 -1.39 8.91
CA ARG A 113 22.53 -2.28 7.80
C ARG A 113 21.39 -2.53 6.81
N LEU A 114 20.32 -1.75 6.88
CA LEU A 114 19.18 -1.91 6.02
C LEU A 114 19.56 -1.83 4.53
N GLN A 115 19.04 -2.77 3.77
CA GLN A 115 19.20 -2.82 2.32
C GLN A 115 17.86 -3.08 1.64
N PRO A 116 17.65 -2.53 0.43
CA PRO A 116 16.48 -2.88 -0.36
C PRO A 116 16.53 -4.37 -0.76
N TYR A 117 15.49 -5.12 -0.43
CA TYR A 117 15.29 -6.48 -0.93
C TYR A 117 14.28 -6.54 -2.08
N LEU A 118 13.48 -5.50 -2.23
CA LEU A 118 12.47 -5.38 -3.29
C LEU A 118 12.27 -3.91 -3.65
N THR A 119 12.09 -3.65 -4.94
CA THR A 119 11.78 -2.31 -5.46
C THR A 119 10.51 -2.36 -6.31
N LEU A 120 9.59 -1.42 -6.07
CA LEU A 120 8.41 -1.19 -6.89
C LEU A 120 8.45 0.22 -7.48
N ARG A 121 8.15 0.32 -8.78
CA ARG A 121 7.81 1.59 -9.41
C ARG A 121 6.31 1.63 -9.64
N GLN A 122 5.69 2.76 -9.36
CA GLN A 122 4.24 2.90 -9.49
C GLN A 122 3.91 4.22 -10.19
N GLU A 123 2.96 4.15 -11.10
CA GLU A 123 2.25 5.31 -11.64
C GLU A 123 0.86 5.30 -10.99
N ARG A 124 0.62 6.24 -10.07
CA ARG A 124 -0.59 6.31 -9.25
C ARG A 124 -1.47 7.47 -9.71
N GLN A 125 -2.73 7.19 -10.00
CA GLN A 125 -3.75 8.20 -10.27
C GLN A 125 -4.72 8.28 -9.09
N PRO A 126 -4.51 9.21 -8.15
CA PRO A 126 -5.39 9.37 -7.00
C PRO A 126 -6.61 10.23 -7.34
N VAL A 127 -7.77 9.86 -6.81
CA VAL A 127 -9.00 10.64 -6.88
C VAL A 127 -9.77 10.52 -5.55
N ALA A 128 -10.46 11.57 -5.13
CA ALA A 128 -11.35 11.48 -4.00
C ALA A 128 -12.61 10.69 -4.41
N LEU A 129 -13.00 9.74 -3.58
CA LEU A 129 -14.25 8.98 -3.69
C LEU A 129 -15.23 9.51 -2.65
N SER A 130 -16.42 9.83 -3.10
CA SER A 130 -17.52 10.30 -2.25
C SER A 130 -18.81 9.50 -2.49
N ASN A 131 -19.69 9.53 -1.52
CA ASN A 131 -21.05 9.05 -1.62
C ASN A 131 -22.04 10.17 -1.21
N THR A 132 -23.31 9.83 -1.00
CA THR A 132 -24.36 10.79 -0.59
C THR A 132 -24.07 11.47 0.74
N ASP A 133 -23.24 10.86 1.60
CA ASP A 133 -22.91 11.38 2.94
C ASP A 133 -21.67 12.28 2.92
N GLY A 134 -20.93 12.34 1.79
CA GLY A 134 -19.74 13.17 1.60
C GLY A 134 -18.50 12.37 1.17
N GLU A 135 -17.32 12.94 1.40
CA GLU A 135 -16.04 12.31 1.06
C GLU A 135 -15.78 11.09 1.95
N LEU A 136 -15.48 9.96 1.32
CA LEU A 136 -15.43 8.65 1.96
C LEU A 136 -14.03 8.05 1.99
N ALA A 137 -13.30 8.18 0.88
CA ALA A 137 -12.04 7.49 0.68
C ALA A 137 -11.17 8.20 -0.38
N LEU A 138 -9.90 7.85 -0.40
CA LEU A 138 -9.02 8.05 -1.55
C LEU A 138 -9.05 6.78 -2.39
N LEU A 139 -9.43 6.91 -3.65
CA LEU A 139 -9.35 5.84 -4.63
C LEU A 139 -8.11 6.07 -5.50
N SER A 140 -7.34 5.04 -5.80
CA SER A 140 -6.24 5.14 -6.75
C SER A 140 -6.21 3.96 -7.70
N VAL A 141 -5.86 4.23 -8.97
CA VAL A 141 -5.41 3.22 -9.93
C VAL A 141 -3.90 3.26 -9.96
N ASP A 142 -3.27 2.15 -9.66
CA ASP A 142 -1.82 2.01 -9.58
C ASP A 142 -1.33 1.06 -10.67
N GLU A 143 -0.58 1.56 -11.64
CA GLU A 143 0.22 0.72 -12.54
C GLU A 143 1.54 0.40 -11.85
N VAL A 144 1.74 -0.86 -11.50
CA VAL A 144 2.87 -1.32 -10.68
C VAL A 144 3.84 -2.11 -11.52
N ARG A 145 5.13 -1.82 -11.33
CA ARG A 145 6.25 -2.56 -11.92
C ARG A 145 7.15 -3.04 -10.79
N ALA A 146 7.32 -4.36 -10.69
CA ALA A 146 8.24 -4.96 -9.75
C ALA A 146 9.51 -5.42 -10.49
N GLY A 147 10.67 -5.05 -9.95
CA GLY A 147 11.98 -5.49 -10.41
C GLY A 147 12.83 -5.90 -9.22
N ALA A 148 13.61 -6.97 -9.39
CA ALA A 148 14.77 -7.19 -8.55
C ALA A 148 15.85 -6.16 -8.94
N PRO A 149 16.88 -5.92 -8.08
CA PRO A 149 18.02 -5.08 -8.47
C PRO A 149 18.76 -5.59 -9.72
N ILE A 150 18.43 -6.79 -10.21
CA ILE A 150 18.98 -7.45 -11.40
C ILE A 150 17.92 -7.42 -12.53
N PRO A 151 18.26 -7.03 -13.77
CA PRO A 151 17.30 -6.66 -14.81
C PRO A 151 16.53 -7.81 -15.49
N GLU A 152 16.54 -9.03 -14.99
CA GLU A 152 15.82 -10.16 -15.58
C GLU A 152 14.39 -10.26 -15.06
N GLY A 153 13.45 -9.73 -15.84
CA GLY A 153 12.01 -9.96 -15.67
C GLY A 153 11.27 -8.88 -14.88
N GLU A 154 10.96 -7.76 -15.52
CA GLU A 154 10.02 -6.80 -14.95
C GLU A 154 8.60 -7.38 -14.97
N HIS A 155 7.98 -7.56 -13.82
CA HIS A 155 6.57 -7.93 -13.69
C HIS A 155 5.70 -6.70 -13.57
N ARG A 156 4.57 -6.69 -14.26
CA ARG A 156 3.62 -5.56 -14.29
C ARG A 156 2.22 -6.03 -13.96
N TRP A 157 1.49 -5.19 -13.24
CA TRP A 157 0.06 -5.37 -13.00
C TRP A 157 -0.59 -4.03 -12.67
N THR A 158 -1.91 -3.97 -12.71
CA THR A 158 -2.69 -2.80 -12.30
C THR A 158 -3.54 -3.15 -11.08
N GLU A 159 -3.57 -2.24 -10.10
CA GLU A 159 -4.40 -2.38 -8.91
C GLU A 159 -5.31 -1.16 -8.74
N LEU A 160 -6.52 -1.41 -8.25
CA LEU A 160 -7.41 -0.41 -7.69
C LEU A 160 -7.30 -0.51 -6.17
N GLU A 161 -6.94 0.57 -5.52
CA GLU A 161 -6.95 0.70 -4.06
C GLU A 161 -8.00 1.73 -3.64
N ILE A 162 -8.75 1.43 -2.59
CA ILE A 162 -9.71 2.37 -1.97
C ILE A 162 -9.35 2.45 -0.49
N GLU A 163 -8.70 3.54 -0.11
CA GLU A 163 -8.26 3.81 1.26
C GLU A 163 -9.28 4.69 1.96
N PHE A 164 -9.98 4.14 2.96
CA PHE A 164 -11.03 4.85 3.69
C PHE A 164 -10.45 5.91 4.61
N LEU A 165 -11.06 7.12 4.58
CA LEU A 165 -10.64 8.22 5.44
C LEU A 165 -10.88 7.90 6.92
N ALA A 166 -9.91 8.24 7.77
CA ALA A 166 -10.01 8.04 9.23
C ALA A 166 -11.13 8.86 9.87
N THR A 167 -11.57 9.94 9.23
CA THR A 167 -12.66 10.82 9.66
C THR A 167 -14.05 10.21 9.47
N VAL A 168 -14.18 9.20 8.62
CA VAL A 168 -15.45 8.48 8.37
C VAL A 168 -15.68 7.45 9.48
N SER A 169 -16.92 7.33 9.94
CA SER A 169 -17.27 6.36 10.98
C SER A 169 -16.98 4.91 10.54
N LEU A 170 -16.69 4.05 11.51
CA LEU A 170 -16.40 2.64 11.22
C LEU A 170 -17.58 1.96 10.50
N GLU A 171 -18.81 2.24 10.98
CA GLU A 171 -20.03 1.69 10.38
C GLU A 171 -20.21 2.11 8.91
N ALA A 172 -19.94 3.38 8.59
CA ALA A 172 -20.02 3.87 7.20
C ALA A 172 -18.95 3.23 6.32
N ARG A 173 -17.72 3.06 6.85
CA ARG A 173 -16.65 2.36 6.14
C ARG A 173 -16.97 0.87 5.91
N ASP A 174 -17.58 0.19 6.89
CA ASP A 174 -18.00 -1.22 6.76
C ASP A 174 -19.06 -1.41 5.70
N ARG A 175 -20.09 -0.56 5.71
CA ARG A 175 -21.16 -0.57 4.71
C ARG A 175 -20.58 -0.33 3.32
N ALA A 176 -19.82 0.73 3.14
CA ALA A 176 -19.22 1.06 1.85
C ALA A 176 -18.25 -0.04 1.36
N ALA A 177 -17.44 -0.62 2.26
CA ALA A 177 -16.55 -1.73 1.91
C ALA A 177 -17.33 -2.94 1.39
N SER A 178 -18.45 -3.28 2.02
CA SER A 178 -19.32 -4.37 1.57
C SER A 178 -19.95 -4.08 0.20
N GLU A 179 -20.53 -2.89 0.03
CA GLU A 179 -21.18 -2.48 -1.22
C GLU A 179 -20.19 -2.42 -2.39
N LEU A 180 -19.03 -1.77 -2.21
CA LEU A 180 -18.00 -1.65 -3.23
C LEU A 180 -17.38 -3.00 -3.57
N THR A 181 -17.16 -3.87 -2.59
CA THR A 181 -16.66 -5.22 -2.84
C THR A 181 -17.64 -6.03 -3.68
N ALA A 182 -18.94 -6.03 -3.30
CA ALA A 182 -19.97 -6.74 -4.04
C ALA A 182 -20.10 -6.21 -5.48
N TRP A 183 -20.04 -4.88 -5.65
CA TRP A 183 -20.13 -4.26 -6.98
C TRP A 183 -18.92 -4.60 -7.85
N PHE A 184 -17.71 -4.37 -7.38
CA PHE A 184 -16.50 -4.59 -8.17
C PHE A 184 -16.27 -6.06 -8.50
N ALA A 185 -16.71 -7.00 -7.65
CA ALA A 185 -16.67 -8.43 -7.95
C ALA A 185 -17.51 -8.82 -9.18
N THR A 186 -18.44 -7.97 -9.62
CA THR A 186 -19.27 -8.21 -10.82
C THR A 186 -18.76 -7.49 -12.07
N GLN A 187 -17.76 -6.61 -11.93
CA GLN A 187 -17.30 -5.81 -13.06
C GLN A 187 -16.34 -6.61 -13.96
N PRO A 188 -16.49 -6.50 -15.30
CA PRO A 188 -15.53 -7.10 -16.22
C PRO A 188 -14.11 -6.56 -15.98
N GLY A 189 -13.11 -7.43 -16.06
CA GLY A 189 -11.71 -7.04 -15.91
C GLY A 189 -11.29 -6.68 -14.47
N VAL A 190 -12.16 -6.93 -13.48
CA VAL A 190 -11.87 -6.72 -12.07
C VAL A 190 -11.78 -8.07 -11.35
N THR A 191 -10.69 -8.26 -10.64
CA THR A 191 -10.50 -9.44 -9.78
C THR A 191 -10.34 -8.98 -8.34
N VAL A 192 -11.11 -9.59 -7.44
CA VAL A 192 -11.01 -9.30 -6.00
C VAL A 192 -9.60 -9.62 -5.52
N GLY A 193 -8.89 -8.62 -5.04
CA GLY A 193 -7.54 -8.73 -4.50
C GLY A 193 -7.55 -8.96 -2.99
N GLY A 194 -6.43 -9.37 -2.46
CA GLY A 194 -6.24 -9.54 -1.01
C GLY A 194 -4.77 -9.57 -0.66
N GLU A 195 -3.92 -9.80 -1.66
CA GLU A 195 -2.47 -9.81 -1.54
C GLU A 195 -1.91 -8.37 -1.56
N SER A 196 -0.93 -8.08 -0.73
CA SER A 196 -0.26 -6.77 -0.81
C SER A 196 0.65 -6.69 -2.05
N LYS A 197 0.97 -5.46 -2.50
CA LYS A 197 1.91 -5.25 -3.62
C LYS A 197 3.25 -5.95 -3.40
N VAL A 198 3.77 -5.90 -2.17
CA VAL A 198 5.06 -6.52 -1.83
C VAL A 198 4.99 -8.03 -1.85
N ASP A 199 3.90 -8.65 -1.35
CA ASP A 199 3.73 -10.11 -1.38
C ASP A 199 3.59 -10.61 -2.82
N ARG A 200 2.81 -9.90 -3.64
CA ARG A 200 2.66 -10.18 -5.07
C ARG A 200 3.99 -10.10 -5.81
N ALA A 201 4.73 -9.03 -5.60
CA ALA A 201 6.03 -8.84 -6.22
C ALA A 201 7.02 -9.94 -5.78
N ALA A 202 7.09 -10.25 -4.49
CA ALA A 202 7.95 -11.30 -3.97
C ALA A 202 7.62 -12.66 -4.59
N ARG A 203 6.33 -13.01 -4.69
CA ARG A 203 5.88 -14.24 -5.34
C ARG A 203 6.26 -14.27 -6.83
N LEU A 204 6.03 -13.18 -7.56
CA LEU A 204 6.34 -13.09 -8.99
C LEU A 204 7.86 -13.16 -9.26
N LEU A 205 8.66 -12.59 -8.37
CA LEU A 205 10.14 -12.58 -8.47
C LEU A 205 10.80 -13.78 -7.78
N SER A 206 10.01 -14.71 -7.21
CA SER A 206 10.50 -15.86 -6.43
C SER A 206 11.43 -15.46 -5.26
N ILE A 207 11.15 -14.30 -4.65
CA ILE A 207 11.85 -13.82 -3.46
C ILE A 207 11.20 -14.45 -2.23
N SER A 208 11.97 -15.15 -1.39
CA SER A 208 11.51 -15.61 -0.08
C SER A 208 11.43 -14.41 0.88
N LEU A 209 10.24 -14.17 1.41
CA LEU A 209 9.98 -13.16 2.44
C LEU A 209 10.07 -13.76 3.83
#